data_0a6d0a450bed589a18e8b9e548ca4a50
#
_entry.id   0a6d0a450bed589a18e8b9e548ca4a50
#
_cell.length_a   1.000
_cell.length_b   1.000
_cell.length_c   1.000
_cell.angle_alpha   90.00
_cell.angle_beta   90.00
_cell.angle_gamma   90.00
#
_symmetry.space_group_name_H-M   'P 1'
#
loop_
_entity.id
_entity.type
_entity.pdbx_description
1 polymer ?
#
loop_
_entity_poly.entity_id
_entity_poly.type
_entity_poly.pdbx_seq_one_letter_code
_entity_poly.pdbx_strand_id
1 'polypeptide(L)'
;MSLLLVLISVVVGMVGLLLWWNEVRYGRRGNVCLPPGTMGWPLFGETTEFLKHGPSFMKRKGLARMVDMIYGRLFRTHILGCPTVACMDPELNRRMLLQGESSGLVPGYPQSMLDILGHNNIAAVHGPLHRAMRGAMLGLVHPAAIRASLLPKIDAFMRSHLDGWSGCIVDVQAKTKEMTLLSALNQIAGITPGPLSDALKTELYTLVLGTISLPINLLGTRYYQGLQARKKLVSMLEQMITERRSSIQAHDDMLDALLRSGDDGAREKLSDEQIIDLIITLIYSGYETMSTTSMMAVKYLSDHPRALQDLRREHLDIRKGKSSEEAIDYEDFKSMAFTRAVIFETLRLATVVNGLMRKTTQDVEMNGYVIPKGWRIYVHTREINYDPFMYPDPTTFNPWRWLMGGGRQEHHLEIPPGGSSQQATYPSSRFY
;
A
#
# COMPACT_ATOMS: atom_id res chain seq x y z
N MET A 1 36.17 -16.24 -42.73
CA MET A 1 34.82 -16.84 -42.52
C MET A 1 34.73 -17.68 -41.23
N SER A 2 35.75 -18.48 -40.89
CA SER A 2 35.74 -19.34 -39.70
C SER A 2 35.77 -18.58 -38.36
N LEU A 3 36.56 -17.51 -38.24
CA LEU A 3 36.65 -16.73 -36.98
C LEU A 3 35.34 -16.01 -36.64
N LEU A 4 34.66 -15.47 -37.64
CA LEU A 4 33.35 -14.81 -37.48
C LEU A 4 32.26 -15.79 -37.04
N LEU A 5 32.26 -17.01 -37.60
CA LEU A 5 31.33 -18.07 -37.21
C LEU A 5 31.59 -18.55 -35.79
N VAL A 6 32.84 -18.68 -35.38
CA VAL A 6 33.18 -19.01 -33.98
C VAL A 6 32.74 -17.91 -33.02
N LEU A 7 32.97 -16.65 -33.36
CA LEU A 7 32.54 -15.52 -32.55
C LEU A 7 31.02 -15.47 -32.39
N ILE A 8 30.29 -15.66 -33.49
CA ILE A 8 28.81 -15.73 -33.47
C ILE A 8 28.34 -16.91 -32.60
N SER A 9 28.94 -18.09 -32.74
CA SER A 9 28.56 -19.25 -31.94
C SER A 9 28.84 -19.06 -30.45
N VAL A 10 29.93 -18.40 -30.07
CA VAL A 10 30.27 -18.05 -28.68
C VAL A 10 29.24 -17.03 -28.14
N VAL A 11 28.92 -16.01 -28.93
CA VAL A 11 27.92 -15.01 -28.52
C VAL A 11 26.52 -15.65 -28.37
N VAL A 12 26.11 -16.49 -29.31
CA VAL A 12 24.82 -17.22 -29.21
C VAL A 12 24.83 -18.17 -28.03
N GLY A 13 25.92 -18.86 -27.77
CA GLY A 13 26.11 -19.75 -26.61
C GLY A 13 26.03 -18.96 -25.29
N MET A 14 26.71 -17.81 -25.20
CA MET A 14 26.65 -16.95 -24.02
C MET A 14 25.24 -16.38 -23.80
N VAL A 15 24.58 -15.93 -24.87
CA VAL A 15 23.17 -15.45 -24.79
C VAL A 15 22.26 -16.60 -24.36
N GLY A 16 22.42 -17.79 -24.90
CA GLY A 16 21.69 -18.98 -24.49
C GLY A 16 21.88 -19.33 -23.02
N LEU A 17 23.13 -19.35 -22.55
CA LEU A 17 23.43 -19.57 -21.13
C LEU A 17 22.88 -18.48 -20.24
N LEU A 18 22.94 -17.22 -20.68
CA LEU A 18 22.36 -16.10 -19.96
C LEU A 18 20.84 -16.22 -19.91
N LEU A 19 20.18 -16.55 -21.02
CA LEU A 19 18.71 -16.75 -21.05
C LEU A 19 18.26 -17.90 -20.15
N TRP A 20 19.08 -18.94 -20.04
CA TRP A 20 18.76 -20.11 -19.24
C TRP A 20 19.20 -19.99 -17.77
N TRP A 21 19.96 -18.96 -17.42
CA TRP A 21 20.54 -18.75 -16.10
C TRP A 21 19.54 -18.78 -14.96
N ASN A 22 18.42 -18.06 -15.10
CA ASN A 22 17.39 -18.02 -14.07
C ASN A 22 16.68 -19.37 -13.90
N GLU A 23 16.43 -20.10 -15.00
CA GLU A 23 15.84 -21.44 -14.93
C GLU A 23 16.80 -22.45 -14.27
N VAL A 24 18.10 -22.41 -14.57
CA VAL A 24 19.10 -23.26 -13.92
C VAL A 24 19.22 -22.92 -12.43
N ARG A 25 19.29 -21.64 -12.11
CA ARG A 25 19.50 -21.17 -10.73
C ARG A 25 18.29 -21.41 -9.84
N TYR A 26 17.09 -21.26 -10.35
CA TYR A 26 15.85 -21.28 -9.58
C TYR A 26 14.87 -22.38 -9.99
N GLY A 27 15.06 -23.01 -11.13
CA GLY A 27 14.13 -23.97 -11.74
C GLY A 27 14.14 -25.37 -11.14
N ARG A 28 15.25 -25.78 -10.52
CA ARG A 28 15.40 -27.14 -9.95
C ARG A 28 16.11 -27.09 -8.60
N ARG A 29 15.44 -27.51 -7.57
CA ARG A 29 16.03 -27.86 -6.26
C ARG A 29 15.68 -29.30 -5.91
N GLY A 30 16.46 -30.25 -6.42
CA GLY A 30 16.28 -31.68 -6.11
C GLY A 30 14.86 -32.19 -6.39
N ASN A 31 14.27 -32.91 -5.44
CA ASN A 31 12.90 -33.47 -5.52
C ASN A 31 11.79 -32.49 -5.10
N VAL A 32 12.09 -31.19 -4.99
CA VAL A 32 11.10 -30.19 -4.56
C VAL A 32 10.16 -29.86 -5.71
N CYS A 33 8.84 -30.08 -5.49
CA CYS A 33 7.82 -29.72 -6.46
C CYS A 33 7.55 -28.21 -6.38
N LEU A 34 8.14 -27.44 -7.31
CA LEU A 34 7.91 -26.00 -7.42
C LEU A 34 6.64 -25.71 -8.22
N PRO A 35 5.95 -24.59 -7.96
CA PRO A 35 4.84 -24.14 -8.80
C PRO A 35 5.25 -24.02 -10.26
N PRO A 36 4.35 -24.29 -11.22
CA PRO A 36 4.62 -24.12 -12.65
C PRO A 36 4.92 -22.66 -12.97
N GLY A 37 5.64 -22.40 -14.05
CA GLY A 37 5.96 -21.03 -14.47
C GLY A 37 7.34 -20.90 -15.09
N THR A 38 7.67 -19.68 -15.50
CA THR A 38 8.96 -19.31 -16.12
C THR A 38 9.66 -18.26 -15.27
N MET A 39 11.00 -18.23 -15.37
CA MET A 39 11.82 -17.28 -14.61
C MET A 39 12.26 -16.07 -15.44
N GLY A 40 11.88 -16.02 -16.73
CA GLY A 40 12.18 -14.91 -17.62
C GLY A 40 13.67 -14.64 -17.87
N TRP A 41 14.00 -13.42 -18.24
CA TRP A 41 15.34 -12.98 -18.60
C TRP A 41 16.31 -12.99 -17.41
N PRO A 42 17.63 -13.19 -17.63
CA PRO A 42 18.64 -13.09 -16.59
C PRO A 42 18.54 -11.77 -15.83
N LEU A 43 18.78 -11.80 -14.53
CA LEU A 43 18.75 -10.66 -13.61
C LEU A 43 17.40 -9.92 -13.51
N PHE A 44 16.80 -9.57 -14.65
CA PHE A 44 15.57 -8.78 -14.68
C PHE A 44 14.29 -9.65 -14.62
N GLY A 45 14.41 -10.92 -15.00
CA GLY A 45 13.28 -11.83 -15.04
C GLY A 45 12.16 -11.33 -15.97
N GLU A 46 10.96 -11.26 -15.46
CA GLU A 46 9.77 -10.75 -16.13
C GLU A 46 9.36 -9.36 -15.61
N THR A 47 10.28 -8.66 -14.93
CA THR A 47 10.03 -7.37 -14.26
C THR A 47 9.51 -6.30 -15.21
N THR A 48 10.07 -6.18 -16.40
CA THR A 48 9.68 -5.15 -17.37
C THR A 48 8.23 -5.34 -17.84
N GLU A 49 7.82 -6.57 -18.05
CA GLU A 49 6.47 -6.91 -18.44
C GLU A 49 5.50 -6.72 -17.26
N PHE A 50 5.90 -7.16 -16.08
CA PHE A 50 5.13 -6.95 -14.85
C PHE A 50 4.89 -5.46 -14.56
N LEU A 51 5.90 -4.60 -14.69
CA LEU A 51 5.75 -3.16 -14.43
C LEU A 51 4.95 -2.43 -15.50
N LYS A 52 5.06 -2.83 -16.78
CA LYS A 52 4.33 -2.18 -17.88
C LYS A 52 2.89 -2.68 -18.00
N HIS A 53 2.66 -3.94 -17.77
CA HIS A 53 1.41 -4.64 -18.08
C HIS A 53 0.94 -5.55 -16.93
N GLY A 54 1.20 -5.18 -15.68
CA GLY A 54 0.95 -6.02 -14.50
C GLY A 54 -0.37 -6.79 -14.50
N PRO A 55 -1.53 -6.14 -14.67
CA PRO A 55 -2.81 -6.82 -14.73
C PRO A 55 -2.92 -7.85 -15.87
N SER A 56 -2.50 -7.46 -17.07
CA SER A 56 -2.53 -8.37 -18.25
C SER A 56 -1.52 -9.50 -18.12
N PHE A 57 -0.34 -9.22 -17.52
CA PHE A 57 0.67 -10.21 -17.21
C PHE A 57 0.12 -11.28 -16.25
N MET A 58 -0.47 -10.86 -15.14
CA MET A 58 -1.06 -11.76 -14.15
C MET A 58 -2.20 -12.58 -14.74
N LYS A 59 -3.11 -11.95 -15.47
CA LYS A 59 -4.23 -12.61 -16.13
C LYS A 59 -3.76 -13.65 -17.15
N ARG A 60 -2.80 -13.31 -18.02
CA ARG A 60 -2.27 -14.22 -19.04
C ARG A 60 -1.59 -15.43 -18.42
N LYS A 61 -0.79 -15.25 -17.37
CA LYS A 61 -0.07 -16.33 -16.70
C LYS A 61 -0.99 -17.20 -15.83
N GLY A 62 -1.98 -16.61 -15.18
CA GLY A 62 -2.80 -17.31 -14.20
C GLY A 62 -4.16 -17.80 -14.67
N LEU A 63 -4.80 -17.12 -15.61
CA LEU A 63 -6.18 -17.38 -16.03
C LEU A 63 -6.32 -18.02 -17.40
N ALA A 64 -5.26 -18.20 -18.16
CA ALA A 64 -5.33 -18.78 -19.50
C ALA A 64 -5.78 -20.26 -19.46
N ARG A 65 -7.05 -20.50 -19.12
CA ARG A 65 -7.67 -21.82 -18.92
C ARG A 65 -8.10 -22.49 -20.24
N MET A 66 -7.81 -21.88 -21.40
CA MET A 66 -8.37 -22.36 -22.69
C MET A 66 -7.37 -22.90 -23.71
N VAL A 67 -6.08 -22.81 -23.49
CA VAL A 67 -5.08 -23.41 -24.40
C VAL A 67 -3.88 -23.86 -23.58
N ASP A 68 -3.45 -25.06 -23.72
CA ASP A 68 -2.40 -25.91 -23.12
C ASP A 68 -1.17 -25.35 -22.41
N MET A 69 -1.13 -24.09 -21.96
CA MET A 69 -0.01 -23.51 -21.22
C MET A 69 -0.45 -22.66 -20.04
N ILE A 70 -1.03 -23.31 -19.01
CA ILE A 70 -1.66 -22.59 -17.92
C ILE A 70 -1.09 -23.05 -16.62
N TYR A 71 -0.53 -22.06 -15.92
CA TYR A 71 0.08 -22.29 -14.63
C TYR A 71 -0.92 -22.37 -13.47
N GLY A 72 -2.19 -22.01 -13.68
CA GLY A 72 -3.19 -21.99 -12.61
C GLY A 72 -3.07 -20.76 -11.70
N ARG A 73 -3.80 -20.77 -10.56
CA ARG A 73 -3.85 -19.64 -9.61
C ARG A 73 -2.57 -19.47 -8.78
N LEU A 74 -1.61 -20.40 -8.87
CA LEU A 74 -0.31 -20.35 -8.18
C LEU A 74 0.78 -20.65 -9.21
N PHE A 75 1.66 -19.68 -9.50
CA PHE A 75 2.73 -19.85 -10.47
C PHE A 75 4.00 -19.13 -10.06
N ARG A 76 5.15 -19.65 -10.52
CA ARG A 76 6.46 -19.02 -10.30
C ARG A 76 6.80 -18.03 -11.41
N THR A 77 7.54 -17.00 -11.03
CA THR A 77 8.09 -15.96 -11.90
C THR A 77 9.34 -15.37 -11.27
N HIS A 78 10.05 -14.52 -11.96
CA HIS A 78 11.13 -13.71 -11.41
C HIS A 78 10.84 -12.24 -11.66
N ILE A 79 10.49 -11.50 -10.61
CA ILE A 79 10.13 -10.08 -10.69
C ILE A 79 10.86 -9.26 -9.64
N LEU A 80 11.18 -8.02 -9.98
CA LEU A 80 11.87 -7.07 -9.09
C LEU A 80 13.18 -7.66 -8.52
N GLY A 81 13.92 -8.39 -9.36
CA GLY A 81 15.21 -8.98 -9.02
C GLY A 81 15.17 -10.22 -8.13
N CYS A 82 13.99 -10.81 -7.90
CA CYS A 82 13.83 -11.94 -6.99
C CYS A 82 12.93 -13.05 -7.55
N PRO A 83 13.27 -14.32 -7.26
CA PRO A 83 12.35 -15.43 -7.52
C PRO A 83 11.08 -15.23 -6.71
N THR A 84 9.95 -15.31 -7.37
CA THR A 84 8.65 -14.97 -6.79
C THR A 84 7.61 -16.00 -7.19
N VAL A 85 6.74 -16.37 -6.26
CA VAL A 85 5.52 -17.11 -6.54
C VAL A 85 4.35 -16.13 -6.51
N ALA A 86 3.62 -16.03 -7.60
CA ALA A 86 2.39 -15.25 -7.67
C ALA A 86 1.21 -16.12 -7.25
N CYS A 87 0.41 -15.62 -6.32
CA CYS A 87 -0.79 -16.29 -5.82
C CYS A 87 -2.03 -15.44 -6.10
N MET A 88 -2.99 -16.03 -6.84
CA MET A 88 -4.29 -15.44 -7.14
C MET A 88 -5.43 -16.26 -6.53
N ASP A 89 -5.11 -17.25 -5.70
CA ASP A 89 -6.10 -18.05 -5.01
C ASP A 89 -6.62 -17.32 -3.78
N PRO A 90 -7.95 -17.07 -3.66
CA PRO A 90 -8.52 -16.31 -2.57
C PRO A 90 -8.27 -16.93 -1.19
N GLU A 91 -8.40 -18.23 -1.07
CA GLU A 91 -8.26 -18.91 0.22
C GLU A 91 -6.80 -18.98 0.67
N LEU A 92 -5.87 -19.28 -0.27
CA LEU A 92 -4.44 -19.19 0.04
C LEU A 92 -4.03 -17.77 0.40
N ASN A 93 -4.52 -16.76 -0.33
CA ASN A 93 -4.25 -15.36 -0.02
C ASN A 93 -4.73 -15.01 1.40
N ARG A 94 -5.95 -15.41 1.74
CA ARG A 94 -6.51 -15.22 3.08
C ARG A 94 -5.65 -15.90 4.15
N ARG A 95 -5.27 -17.14 3.94
CA ARG A 95 -4.40 -17.89 4.88
C ARG A 95 -3.06 -17.18 5.07
N MET A 96 -2.37 -16.79 3.98
CA MET A 96 -1.09 -16.09 4.05
C MET A 96 -1.15 -14.74 4.76
N LEU A 97 -2.27 -14.03 4.65
CA LEU A 97 -2.45 -12.72 5.29
C LEU A 97 -2.83 -12.83 6.77
N LEU A 98 -3.54 -13.89 7.15
CA LEU A 98 -3.95 -14.12 8.53
C LEU A 98 -2.91 -14.90 9.37
N GLN A 99 -2.06 -15.69 8.71
CA GLN A 99 -1.00 -16.43 9.36
C GLN A 99 0.16 -15.50 9.73
N GLY A 100 0.62 -15.59 10.98
CA GLY A 100 1.73 -14.80 11.47
C GLY A 100 3.10 -15.36 11.07
N GLU A 101 4.11 -14.80 11.72
CA GLU A 101 5.52 -15.16 11.54
C GLU A 101 5.80 -16.64 11.74
N SER A 102 5.01 -17.32 12.59
CA SER A 102 5.08 -18.78 12.81
C SER A 102 4.83 -19.60 11.53
N SER A 103 4.19 -19.02 10.51
CA SER A 103 4.01 -19.64 9.20
C SER A 103 5.26 -19.62 8.31
N GLY A 104 6.34 -18.98 8.75
CA GLY A 104 7.53 -18.79 7.95
C GLY A 104 7.42 -17.67 6.91
N LEU A 105 6.45 -16.76 7.07
CA LEU A 105 6.21 -15.64 6.16
C LEU A 105 6.43 -14.30 6.88
N VAL A 106 7.27 -13.45 6.27
CA VAL A 106 7.53 -12.07 6.74
C VAL A 106 7.26 -11.08 5.61
N PRO A 107 7.18 -9.76 5.87
CA PRO A 107 7.14 -8.76 4.80
C PRO A 107 8.26 -8.97 3.77
N GLY A 108 7.93 -8.88 2.49
CA GLY A 108 8.85 -9.23 1.38
C GLY A 108 9.01 -8.14 0.32
N TYR A 109 8.97 -6.88 0.71
CA TYR A 109 9.02 -5.77 -0.23
C TYR A 109 10.33 -5.69 -1.04
N PRO A 110 10.34 -5.05 -2.23
CA PRO A 110 11.53 -4.86 -3.03
C PRO A 110 12.64 -4.13 -2.27
N GLN A 111 13.91 -4.42 -2.62
CA GLN A 111 15.03 -3.76 -1.98
C GLN A 111 14.99 -2.24 -2.16
N SER A 112 14.62 -1.75 -3.35
CA SER A 112 14.46 -0.32 -3.61
C SER A 112 13.47 0.36 -2.66
N MET A 113 12.38 -0.33 -2.32
CA MET A 113 11.39 0.19 -1.38
C MET A 113 11.94 0.23 0.05
N LEU A 114 12.67 -0.80 0.47
CA LEU A 114 13.30 -0.85 1.80
C LEU A 114 14.37 0.22 1.97
N ASP A 115 15.24 0.39 0.97
CA ASP A 115 16.33 1.38 1.01
C ASP A 115 15.79 2.83 0.99
N ILE A 116 14.70 3.07 0.28
CA ILE A 116 14.13 4.41 0.12
C ILE A 116 13.18 4.78 1.26
N LEU A 117 12.36 3.86 1.77
CA LEU A 117 11.46 4.13 2.90
C LEU A 117 12.15 3.93 4.26
N GLY A 118 13.30 3.24 4.28
CA GLY A 118 14.05 2.90 5.49
C GLY A 118 13.82 1.47 5.94
N HIS A 119 14.85 0.90 6.54
CA HIS A 119 14.81 -0.49 7.01
C HIS A 119 14.01 -0.66 8.30
N ASN A 120 13.81 0.42 9.06
CA ASN A 120 13.02 0.44 10.28
C ASN A 120 11.56 0.87 10.05
N ASN A 121 11.11 0.96 8.77
CA ASN A 121 9.72 1.32 8.51
C ASN A 121 8.76 0.20 8.89
N ILE A 122 7.52 0.55 9.24
CA ILE A 122 6.51 -0.40 9.71
C ILE A 122 6.17 -1.52 8.71
N ALA A 123 6.35 -1.27 7.40
CA ALA A 123 6.11 -2.27 6.37
C ALA A 123 7.28 -3.27 6.21
N ALA A 124 8.48 -2.94 6.70
CA ALA A 124 9.68 -3.76 6.61
C ALA A 124 9.91 -4.59 7.87
N VAL A 125 9.60 -4.02 9.04
CA VAL A 125 9.83 -4.66 10.33
C VAL A 125 8.78 -5.71 10.67
N HIS A 126 9.13 -6.62 11.55
CA HIS A 126 8.25 -7.65 12.08
C HIS A 126 8.55 -7.89 13.57
N GLY A 127 7.80 -8.77 14.23
CA GLY A 127 8.01 -9.13 15.63
C GLY A 127 7.71 -8.00 16.63
N PRO A 128 8.51 -7.88 17.71
CA PRO A 128 8.28 -6.91 18.78
C PRO A 128 8.27 -5.46 18.27
N LEU A 129 9.23 -5.08 17.43
CA LEU A 129 9.33 -3.72 16.89
C LEU A 129 8.09 -3.33 16.08
N HIS A 130 7.59 -4.24 15.22
CA HIS A 130 6.34 -4.00 14.48
C HIS A 130 5.16 -3.78 15.44
N ARG A 131 5.07 -4.58 16.53
CA ARG A 131 4.01 -4.41 17.53
C ARG A 131 4.11 -3.07 18.26
N ALA A 132 5.33 -2.64 18.62
CA ALA A 132 5.57 -1.36 19.25
C ALA A 132 5.14 -0.19 18.36
N MET A 133 5.63 -0.16 17.11
CA MET A 133 5.26 0.87 16.13
C MET A 133 3.75 0.91 15.86
N ARG A 134 3.15 -0.27 15.63
CA ARG A 134 1.70 -0.37 15.41
C ARG A 134 0.92 0.11 16.64
N GLY A 135 1.35 -0.25 17.84
CA GLY A 135 0.72 0.21 19.09
C GLY A 135 0.76 1.71 19.26
N ALA A 136 1.90 2.34 18.91
CA ALA A 136 2.04 3.80 18.91
C ALA A 136 1.05 4.44 17.91
N MET A 137 0.99 3.94 16.68
CA MET A 137 0.07 4.44 15.65
C MET A 137 -1.41 4.27 16.04
N LEU A 138 -1.80 3.10 16.56
CA LEU A 138 -3.18 2.83 16.95
C LEU A 138 -3.66 3.73 18.09
N GLY A 139 -2.74 4.16 18.97
CA GLY A 139 -3.04 5.15 20.00
C GLY A 139 -3.49 6.51 19.43
N LEU A 140 -2.98 6.86 18.24
CA LEU A 140 -3.29 8.14 17.57
C LEU A 140 -4.61 8.13 16.81
N VAL A 141 -5.10 6.96 16.43
CA VAL A 141 -6.38 6.76 15.69
C VAL A 141 -7.43 6.07 16.58
N HIS A 142 -7.26 6.10 17.90
CA HIS A 142 -8.27 5.60 18.82
C HIS A 142 -9.56 6.47 18.73
N PRO A 143 -10.77 5.92 18.89
CA PRO A 143 -12.03 6.67 18.76
C PRO A 143 -12.07 7.98 19.56
N ALA A 144 -11.47 8.04 20.75
CA ALA A 144 -11.37 9.26 21.54
C ALA A 144 -10.50 10.33 20.85
N ALA A 145 -9.35 9.95 20.30
CA ALA A 145 -8.44 10.85 19.57
C ALA A 145 -9.08 11.33 18.24
N ILE A 146 -9.78 10.42 17.53
CA ILE A 146 -10.52 10.79 16.34
C ILE A 146 -11.57 11.85 16.66
N ARG A 147 -12.35 11.65 17.73
CA ARG A 147 -13.41 12.57 18.14
C ARG A 147 -12.87 13.90 18.61
N ALA A 148 -11.84 13.90 19.45
CA ALA A 148 -11.35 15.10 20.13
C ALA A 148 -10.49 16.00 19.24
N SER A 149 -9.69 15.42 18.35
CA SER A 149 -8.65 16.14 17.63
C SER A 149 -8.67 15.90 16.11
N LEU A 150 -8.64 14.64 15.69
CA LEU A 150 -8.38 14.32 14.28
C LEU A 150 -9.51 14.77 13.35
N LEU A 151 -10.76 14.45 13.69
CA LEU A 151 -11.91 14.75 12.83
C LEU A 151 -12.14 16.27 12.67
N PRO A 152 -12.12 17.09 13.74
CA PRO A 152 -12.23 18.55 13.60
C PRO A 152 -11.13 19.17 12.73
N LYS A 153 -9.86 18.70 12.89
CA LYS A 153 -8.74 19.18 12.07
C LYS A 153 -8.91 18.83 10.60
N ILE A 154 -9.33 17.59 10.30
CA ILE A 154 -9.60 17.15 8.93
C ILE A 154 -10.73 17.98 8.32
N ASP A 155 -11.85 18.18 9.02
CA ASP A 155 -13.00 18.95 8.52
C ASP A 155 -12.59 20.40 8.21
N ALA A 156 -11.90 21.06 9.14
CA ALA A 156 -11.43 22.43 8.94
C ALA A 156 -10.45 22.54 7.75
N PHE A 157 -9.50 21.62 7.66
CA PHE A 157 -8.55 21.57 6.54
C PHE A 157 -9.28 21.36 5.21
N MET A 158 -10.21 20.40 5.15
CA MET A 158 -10.92 20.05 3.93
C MET A 158 -11.81 21.18 3.45
N ARG A 159 -12.52 21.88 4.34
CA ARG A 159 -13.32 23.06 4.00
C ARG A 159 -12.44 24.13 3.37
N SER A 160 -11.38 24.54 4.04
CA SER A 160 -10.45 25.57 3.52
C SER A 160 -9.83 25.19 2.18
N HIS A 161 -9.51 23.90 2.00
CA HIS A 161 -8.88 23.45 0.75
C HIS A 161 -9.88 23.38 -0.41
N LEU A 162 -11.12 22.92 -0.16
CA LEU A 162 -12.16 22.80 -1.18
C LEU A 162 -12.74 24.16 -1.60
N ASP A 163 -12.77 25.16 -0.73
CA ASP A 163 -13.18 26.51 -1.07
C ASP A 163 -12.35 27.07 -2.24
N GLY A 164 -11.06 26.75 -2.31
CA GLY A 164 -10.20 27.12 -3.41
C GLY A 164 -10.51 26.45 -4.76
N TRP A 165 -11.43 25.47 -4.79
CA TRP A 165 -11.86 24.80 -6.03
C TRP A 165 -13.13 25.41 -6.63
N SER A 166 -13.84 26.22 -5.85
CA SER A 166 -15.11 26.80 -6.25
C SER A 166 -14.95 27.71 -7.48
N GLY A 167 -15.79 27.50 -8.49
CA GLY A 167 -15.79 28.29 -9.72
C GLY A 167 -14.61 28.03 -10.68
N CYS A 168 -13.75 27.05 -10.42
CA CYS A 168 -12.61 26.72 -11.24
C CYS A 168 -12.75 25.36 -11.92
N ILE A 169 -12.10 25.22 -13.09
CA ILE A 169 -11.83 23.90 -13.69
C ILE A 169 -10.57 23.37 -13.03
N VAL A 170 -10.66 22.22 -12.38
CA VAL A 170 -9.56 21.61 -11.63
C VAL A 170 -9.13 20.27 -12.22
N ASP A 171 -7.83 20.01 -12.24
CA ASP A 171 -7.31 18.67 -12.42
C ASP A 171 -7.51 17.88 -11.12
N VAL A 172 -8.48 16.96 -11.14
CA VAL A 172 -8.85 16.17 -9.95
C VAL A 172 -7.69 15.35 -9.42
N GLN A 173 -6.85 14.78 -10.31
CA GLN A 173 -5.68 14.00 -9.91
C GLN A 173 -4.64 14.87 -9.19
N ALA A 174 -4.30 16.00 -9.77
CA ALA A 174 -3.35 16.93 -9.16
C ALA A 174 -3.87 17.47 -7.83
N LYS A 175 -5.14 17.85 -7.78
CA LYS A 175 -5.76 18.42 -6.58
C LYS A 175 -5.97 17.41 -5.45
N THR A 176 -6.36 16.19 -5.75
CA THR A 176 -6.45 15.14 -4.71
C THR A 176 -5.07 14.75 -4.17
N LYS A 177 -4.03 14.72 -5.01
CA LYS A 177 -2.66 14.51 -4.56
C LYS A 177 -2.16 15.62 -3.64
N GLU A 178 -2.40 16.87 -4.01
CA GLU A 178 -2.05 18.03 -3.18
C GLU A 178 -2.79 17.99 -1.83
N MET A 179 -4.10 17.80 -1.87
CA MET A 179 -4.96 17.72 -0.69
C MET A 179 -4.51 16.63 0.29
N THR A 180 -4.30 15.41 -0.19
CA THR A 180 -3.91 14.29 0.67
C THR A 180 -2.51 14.47 1.26
N LEU A 181 -1.58 15.02 0.50
CA LEU A 181 -0.23 15.30 1.00
C LEU A 181 -0.24 16.37 2.08
N LEU A 182 -0.88 17.51 1.82
CA LEU A 182 -0.95 18.61 2.79
C LEU A 182 -1.70 18.18 4.06
N SER A 183 -2.79 17.41 3.91
CA SER A 183 -3.50 16.82 5.05
C SER A 183 -2.60 15.89 5.86
N ALA A 184 -1.83 15.02 5.23
CA ALA A 184 -0.89 14.12 5.91
C ALA A 184 0.22 14.90 6.63
N LEU A 185 0.83 15.88 5.98
CA LEU A 185 1.88 16.73 6.58
C LEU A 185 1.36 17.48 7.80
N ASN A 186 0.14 18.02 7.71
CA ASN A 186 -0.48 18.73 8.82
C ASN A 186 -0.78 17.81 10.02
N GLN A 187 -1.36 16.63 9.77
CA GLN A 187 -1.74 15.70 10.84
C GLN A 187 -0.53 15.00 11.47
N ILE A 188 0.46 14.65 10.65
CA ILE A 188 1.62 13.88 11.12
C ILE A 188 2.64 14.78 11.81
N ALA A 189 2.90 15.96 11.27
CA ALA A 189 3.98 16.82 11.75
C ALA A 189 3.58 18.29 11.98
N GLY A 190 2.28 18.62 11.95
CA GLY A 190 1.79 19.97 12.16
C GLY A 190 2.21 20.98 11.07
N ILE A 191 2.64 20.49 9.89
CA ILE A 191 3.16 21.33 8.82
C ILE A 191 1.98 21.93 8.05
N THR A 192 1.93 23.26 8.02
CA THR A 192 0.96 24.03 7.24
C THR A 192 1.48 24.35 5.84
N PRO A 193 0.60 24.69 4.88
CA PRO A 193 1.02 25.13 3.55
C PRO A 193 2.02 26.30 3.61
N GLY A 194 3.15 26.18 2.89
CA GLY A 194 4.23 27.16 2.87
C GLY A 194 5.54 26.58 2.31
N PRO A 195 6.65 27.31 2.39
CA PRO A 195 7.92 26.90 1.80
C PRO A 195 8.42 25.51 2.25
N LEU A 196 8.20 25.16 3.52
CA LEU A 196 8.60 23.85 4.07
C LEU A 196 7.75 22.72 3.47
N SER A 197 6.44 22.90 3.38
CA SER A 197 5.56 21.91 2.74
C SER A 197 5.88 21.72 1.26
N ASP A 198 6.26 22.78 0.54
CA ASP A 198 6.62 22.71 -0.87
C ASP A 198 7.95 21.99 -1.08
N ALA A 199 8.93 22.22 -0.21
CA ALA A 199 10.19 21.50 -0.23
C ALA A 199 9.98 20.01 0.05
N LEU A 200 9.20 19.67 1.07
CA LEU A 200 8.85 18.28 1.39
C LEU A 200 8.08 17.61 0.26
N LYS A 201 7.13 18.30 -0.36
CA LYS A 201 6.35 17.80 -1.51
C LYS A 201 7.25 17.37 -2.66
N THR A 202 8.24 18.19 -2.99
CA THR A 202 9.18 17.92 -4.10
C THR A 202 10.01 16.66 -3.83
N GLU A 203 10.56 16.54 -2.61
CA GLU A 203 11.38 15.39 -2.25
C GLU A 203 10.54 14.12 -2.08
N LEU A 204 9.34 14.21 -1.50
CA LEU A 204 8.40 13.08 -1.37
C LEU A 204 7.96 12.55 -2.73
N TYR A 205 7.67 13.42 -3.70
CA TYR A 205 7.34 12.99 -5.05
C TYR A 205 8.49 12.21 -5.70
N THR A 206 9.71 12.72 -5.57
CA THR A 206 10.92 12.05 -6.08
C THR A 206 11.16 10.71 -5.39
N LEU A 207 10.95 10.66 -4.07
CA LEU A 207 11.04 9.44 -3.27
C LEU A 207 10.05 8.38 -3.76
N VAL A 208 8.78 8.74 -3.97
CA VAL A 208 7.72 7.83 -4.46
C VAL A 208 8.14 7.18 -5.77
N LEU A 209 8.65 7.95 -6.73
CA LEU A 209 9.09 7.43 -8.03
C LEU A 209 10.28 6.45 -7.92
N GLY A 210 11.09 6.58 -6.87
CA GLY A 210 12.22 5.70 -6.60
C GLY A 210 11.84 4.36 -6.01
N THR A 211 10.74 4.26 -5.23
CA THR A 211 10.38 3.05 -4.47
C THR A 211 10.12 1.83 -5.34
N ILE A 212 9.49 2.02 -6.50
CA ILE A 212 9.21 0.94 -7.47
C ILE A 212 10.15 1.06 -8.66
N SER A 213 11.44 1.08 -8.40
CA SER A 213 12.49 1.10 -9.40
C SER A 213 13.45 -0.06 -9.23
N LEU A 214 14.20 -0.37 -10.27
CA LEU A 214 15.32 -1.31 -10.12
C LEU A 214 16.38 -0.68 -9.22
N PRO A 215 16.98 -1.42 -8.26
CA PRO A 215 17.95 -0.89 -7.30
C PRO A 215 19.33 -0.67 -7.96
N ILE A 216 19.37 0.15 -9.02
CA ILE A 216 20.57 0.53 -9.75
C ILE A 216 20.98 1.93 -9.29
N ASN A 217 22.00 1.99 -8.45
CA ASN A 217 22.51 3.24 -7.86
C ASN A 217 23.50 3.94 -8.81
N LEU A 218 22.99 4.47 -9.92
CA LEU A 218 23.74 5.24 -10.88
C LEU A 218 23.11 6.62 -11.07
N LEU A 219 23.93 7.62 -11.30
CA LEU A 219 23.49 9.00 -11.57
C LEU A 219 22.43 9.01 -12.68
N GLY A 220 21.32 9.72 -12.45
CA GLY A 220 20.19 9.82 -13.39
C GLY A 220 19.13 8.73 -13.25
N THR A 221 19.37 7.62 -12.53
CA THR A 221 18.35 6.62 -12.28
C THR A 221 17.32 7.09 -11.23
N ARG A 222 16.08 6.64 -11.34
CA ARG A 222 15.02 6.93 -10.36
C ARG A 222 15.38 6.44 -8.94
N TYR A 223 16.08 5.31 -8.86
CA TYR A 223 16.56 4.79 -7.58
C TYR A 223 17.57 5.73 -6.92
N TYR A 224 18.59 6.20 -7.68
CA TYR A 224 19.55 7.18 -7.18
C TYR A 224 18.86 8.47 -6.71
N GLN A 225 17.95 9.01 -7.53
CA GLN A 225 17.18 10.21 -7.19
C GLN A 225 16.36 10.01 -5.91
N GLY A 226 15.68 8.85 -5.77
CA GLY A 226 14.92 8.49 -4.58
C GLY A 226 15.80 8.40 -3.31
N LEU A 227 17.01 7.86 -3.42
CA LEU A 227 17.97 7.84 -2.30
C LEU A 227 18.44 9.25 -1.91
N GLN A 228 18.66 10.16 -2.87
CA GLN A 228 19.00 11.55 -2.56
C GLN A 228 17.82 12.28 -1.90
N ALA A 229 16.61 12.08 -2.41
CA ALA A 229 15.40 12.64 -1.82
C ALA A 229 15.21 12.15 -0.37
N ARG A 230 15.42 10.83 -0.11
CA ARG A 230 15.40 10.30 1.26
C ARG A 230 16.38 11.02 2.18
N LYS A 231 17.63 11.20 1.75
CA LYS A 231 18.65 11.88 2.58
C LYS A 231 18.20 13.28 2.99
N LYS A 232 17.62 14.04 2.06
CA LYS A 232 17.11 15.38 2.35
C LYS A 232 15.91 15.32 3.32
N LEU A 233 14.96 14.42 3.09
CA LEU A 233 13.81 14.23 3.97
C LEU A 233 14.24 13.84 5.39
N VAL A 234 15.20 12.93 5.53
CA VAL A 234 15.77 12.54 6.83
C VAL A 234 16.35 13.77 7.53
N SER A 235 17.19 14.55 6.84
CA SER A 235 17.80 15.75 7.43
C SER A 235 16.75 16.80 7.87
N MET A 236 15.69 16.98 7.08
CA MET A 236 14.59 17.91 7.43
C MET A 236 13.83 17.41 8.65
N LEU A 237 13.56 16.09 8.75
CA LEU A 237 12.87 15.51 9.90
C LEU A 237 13.74 15.48 11.17
N GLU A 238 15.05 15.24 11.05
CA GLU A 238 16.01 15.34 12.16
C GLU A 238 16.04 16.76 12.75
N GLN A 239 16.06 17.76 11.89
CA GLN A 239 15.97 19.16 12.33
C GLN A 239 14.66 19.42 13.07
N MET A 240 13.52 18.97 12.54
CA MET A 240 12.22 19.12 13.17
C MET A 240 12.16 18.41 14.54
N ILE A 241 12.69 17.20 14.66
CA ILE A 241 12.76 16.47 15.93
C ILE A 241 13.58 17.24 16.93
N THR A 242 14.73 17.79 16.52
CA THR A 242 15.60 18.58 17.38
C THR A 242 14.91 19.86 17.89
N GLU A 243 14.23 20.59 16.99
CA GLU A 243 13.45 21.78 17.32
C GLU A 243 12.30 21.44 18.30
N ARG A 244 11.57 20.33 18.06
CA ARG A 244 10.47 19.87 18.91
C ARG A 244 10.95 19.52 20.33
N ARG A 245 12.09 18.86 20.47
CA ARG A 245 12.67 18.53 21.79
C ARG A 245 13.17 19.73 22.57
N SER A 246 13.63 20.77 21.88
CA SER A 246 14.05 22.02 22.49
C SER A 246 12.89 22.98 22.81
N SER A 247 11.73 22.76 22.22
CA SER A 247 10.53 23.58 22.41
C SER A 247 9.78 23.20 23.70
N ILE A 248 9.36 24.19 24.47
CA ILE A 248 8.45 24.01 25.60
C ILE A 248 7.00 23.84 25.13
N GLN A 249 6.71 24.26 23.89
CA GLN A 249 5.37 24.22 23.33
C GLN A 249 4.97 22.80 22.97
N ALA A 250 3.85 22.33 23.51
CA ALA A 250 3.24 21.08 23.12
C ALA A 250 2.55 21.23 21.76
N HIS A 251 2.83 20.33 20.85
CA HIS A 251 2.14 20.24 19.58
C HIS A 251 1.13 19.07 19.63
N ASP A 252 -0.05 19.29 19.08
CA ASP A 252 -1.09 18.27 19.01
C ASP A 252 -1.04 17.58 17.64
N ASP A 253 0.07 16.85 17.38
CA ASP A 253 0.30 16.09 16.16
C ASP A 253 0.95 14.73 16.45
N MET A 254 1.05 13.89 15.41
CA MET A 254 1.58 12.54 15.55
C MET A 254 3.06 12.53 15.94
N LEU A 255 3.87 13.46 15.42
CA LEU A 255 5.29 13.54 15.73
C LEU A 255 5.51 13.75 17.23
N ASP A 256 4.81 14.72 17.83
CA ASP A 256 4.88 14.98 19.27
C ASP A 256 4.45 13.75 20.09
N ALA A 257 3.37 13.09 19.67
CA ALA A 257 2.90 11.89 20.35
C ALA A 257 3.89 10.73 20.25
N LEU A 258 4.59 10.57 19.11
CA LEU A 258 5.65 9.56 18.94
C LEU A 258 6.89 9.89 19.79
N LEU A 259 7.29 11.17 19.87
CA LEU A 259 8.44 11.61 20.67
C LEU A 259 8.22 11.41 22.16
N ARG A 260 6.99 11.55 22.67
CA ARG A 260 6.59 11.31 24.07
C ARG A 260 6.24 9.85 24.35
N SER A 261 6.06 9.03 23.31
CA SER A 261 5.74 7.61 23.47
C SER A 261 6.87 6.90 24.21
N GLY A 262 6.54 6.27 25.34
CA GLY A 262 7.50 5.55 26.18
C GLY A 262 8.00 6.31 27.40
N ASP A 263 7.66 7.59 27.58
CA ASP A 263 8.04 8.34 28.78
C ASP A 263 7.31 7.83 30.04
N ASP A 264 6.15 7.22 29.88
CA ASP A 264 5.33 6.57 30.93
C ASP A 264 5.76 5.14 31.26
N GLY A 265 6.82 4.61 30.62
CA GLY A 265 7.31 3.25 30.87
C GLY A 265 6.38 2.11 30.40
N ALA A 266 5.21 2.44 29.88
CA ALA A 266 4.20 1.47 29.43
C ALA A 266 4.49 0.90 28.04
N ARG A 267 5.33 1.56 27.25
CA ARG A 267 5.67 1.19 25.86
C ARG A 267 7.16 1.31 25.61
N GLU A 268 7.68 0.51 24.69
CA GLU A 268 9.05 0.62 24.21
C GLU A 268 9.24 1.94 23.45
N LYS A 269 10.25 2.73 23.84
CA LYS A 269 10.58 4.02 23.23
C LYS A 269 11.20 3.79 21.85
N LEU A 270 10.64 4.42 20.83
CA LEU A 270 11.18 4.38 19.48
C LEU A 270 12.42 5.30 19.37
N SER A 271 13.42 4.86 18.60
CA SER A 271 14.55 5.71 18.25
C SER A 271 14.15 6.77 17.20
N ASP A 272 14.95 7.83 17.07
CA ASP A 272 14.70 8.89 16.08
C ASP A 272 14.69 8.35 14.68
N GLU A 273 15.59 7.42 14.35
CA GLU A 273 15.60 6.74 13.04
C GLU A 273 14.31 5.96 12.79
N GLN A 274 13.79 5.26 13.80
CA GLN A 274 12.52 4.54 13.70
C GLN A 274 11.33 5.48 13.52
N ILE A 275 11.33 6.61 14.23
CA ILE A 275 10.30 7.64 14.09
C ILE A 275 10.34 8.27 12.70
N ILE A 276 11.52 8.62 12.18
CA ILE A 276 11.71 9.18 10.84
C ILE A 276 11.23 8.20 9.75
N ASP A 277 11.68 6.95 9.82
CA ASP A 277 11.26 5.92 8.86
C ASP A 277 9.75 5.68 8.91
N LEU A 278 9.16 5.71 10.10
CA LEU A 278 7.72 5.60 10.29
C LEU A 278 6.97 6.78 9.66
N ILE A 279 7.42 8.01 9.91
CA ILE A 279 6.80 9.23 9.35
C ILE A 279 6.87 9.23 7.82
N ILE A 280 8.04 8.96 7.24
CA ILE A 280 8.21 8.87 5.78
C ILE A 280 7.25 7.84 5.20
N THR A 281 7.15 6.66 5.84
CA THR A 281 6.28 5.59 5.37
C THR A 281 4.80 5.94 5.48
N LEU A 282 4.39 6.65 6.53
CA LEU A 282 3.00 7.08 6.71
C LEU A 282 2.60 8.11 5.68
N ILE A 283 3.45 9.12 5.43
CA ILE A 283 3.18 10.12 4.41
C ILE A 283 3.13 9.46 3.02
N TYR A 284 4.11 8.60 2.71
CA TYR A 284 4.15 7.83 1.46
C TYR A 284 2.86 7.02 1.24
N SER A 285 2.46 6.25 2.25
CA SER A 285 1.29 5.37 2.17
C SER A 285 -0.01 6.15 2.02
N GLY A 286 -0.18 7.23 2.78
CA GLY A 286 -1.37 8.08 2.74
C GLY A 286 -1.48 8.85 1.43
N TYR A 287 -0.37 9.38 0.93
CA TYR A 287 -0.35 10.20 -0.27
C TYR A 287 -0.88 9.47 -1.51
N GLU A 288 -0.33 8.31 -1.88
CA GLU A 288 -0.70 7.61 -3.11
C GLU A 288 -2.06 6.91 -3.01
N THR A 289 -2.34 6.25 -1.90
CA THR A 289 -3.56 5.44 -1.77
C THR A 289 -4.80 6.31 -1.61
N MET A 290 -4.75 7.31 -0.74
CA MET A 290 -5.91 8.20 -0.51
C MET A 290 -6.19 9.09 -1.72
N SER A 291 -5.16 9.67 -2.35
CA SER A 291 -5.37 10.50 -3.54
C SER A 291 -5.98 9.72 -4.70
N THR A 292 -5.47 8.51 -4.97
CA THR A 292 -6.00 7.66 -6.04
C THR A 292 -7.42 7.21 -5.72
N THR A 293 -7.72 6.84 -4.47
CA THR A 293 -9.08 6.46 -4.06
C THR A 293 -10.03 7.63 -4.22
N SER A 294 -9.67 8.83 -3.76
CA SER A 294 -10.51 10.03 -3.86
C SER A 294 -10.77 10.42 -5.32
N MET A 295 -9.72 10.44 -6.15
CA MET A 295 -9.85 10.71 -7.59
C MET A 295 -10.79 9.71 -8.27
N MET A 296 -10.63 8.41 -7.98
CA MET A 296 -11.48 7.37 -8.58
C MET A 296 -12.90 7.41 -8.05
N ALA A 297 -13.12 7.77 -6.79
CA ALA A 297 -14.47 7.99 -6.25
C ALA A 297 -15.19 9.12 -6.99
N VAL A 298 -14.52 10.25 -7.19
CA VAL A 298 -15.07 11.38 -7.98
C VAL A 298 -15.43 10.93 -9.39
N LYS A 299 -14.50 10.20 -10.06
CA LYS A 299 -14.76 9.67 -11.40
C LYS A 299 -15.99 8.75 -11.43
N TYR A 300 -16.04 7.74 -10.55
CA TYR A 300 -17.15 6.80 -10.55
C TYR A 300 -18.49 7.45 -10.20
N LEU A 301 -18.51 8.40 -9.28
CA LEU A 301 -19.71 9.15 -8.93
C LEU A 301 -20.17 10.05 -10.08
N SER A 302 -19.25 10.65 -10.83
CA SER A 302 -19.56 11.41 -12.04
C SER A 302 -20.22 10.53 -13.12
N ASP A 303 -19.74 9.30 -13.28
CA ASP A 303 -20.26 8.35 -14.27
C ASP A 303 -21.59 7.69 -13.81
N HIS A 304 -21.95 7.81 -12.50
CA HIS A 304 -23.12 7.15 -11.90
C HIS A 304 -24.00 8.15 -11.13
N PRO A 305 -24.82 8.98 -11.82
CA PRO A 305 -25.61 10.06 -11.20
C PRO A 305 -26.53 9.60 -10.07
N ARG A 306 -27.09 8.37 -10.15
CA ARG A 306 -27.93 7.81 -9.08
C ARG A 306 -27.15 7.63 -7.78
N ALA A 307 -25.93 7.08 -7.86
CA ALA A 307 -25.08 6.92 -6.68
C ALA A 307 -24.71 8.30 -6.08
N LEU A 308 -24.41 9.28 -6.94
CA LEU A 308 -24.15 10.65 -6.50
C LEU A 308 -25.36 11.28 -5.80
N GLN A 309 -26.58 11.05 -6.31
CA GLN A 309 -27.81 11.56 -5.68
C GLN A 309 -28.05 10.93 -4.31
N ASP A 310 -27.88 9.61 -4.18
CA ASP A 310 -28.06 8.92 -2.90
C ASP A 310 -27.00 9.34 -1.88
N LEU A 311 -25.74 9.52 -2.33
CA LEU A 311 -24.67 10.06 -1.49
C LEU A 311 -24.98 11.49 -1.01
N ARG A 312 -25.41 12.38 -1.91
CA ARG A 312 -25.82 13.74 -1.55
C ARG A 312 -26.97 13.74 -0.57
N ARG A 313 -27.97 12.85 -0.74
CA ARG A 313 -29.08 12.72 0.17
C ARG A 313 -28.61 12.35 1.58
N GLU A 314 -27.74 11.36 1.73
CA GLU A 314 -27.15 10.99 3.02
C GLU A 314 -26.52 12.21 3.70
N HIS A 315 -25.65 12.94 2.99
CA HIS A 315 -24.95 14.10 3.55
C HIS A 315 -25.92 15.26 3.89
N LEU A 316 -26.93 15.51 3.05
CA LEU A 316 -27.95 16.52 3.34
C LEU A 316 -28.79 16.13 4.56
N ASP A 317 -29.13 14.85 4.71
CA ASP A 317 -29.88 14.36 5.87
C ASP A 317 -29.05 14.48 7.17
N ILE A 318 -27.75 14.20 7.13
CA ILE A 318 -26.83 14.41 8.26
C ILE A 318 -26.74 15.92 8.62
N ARG A 319 -26.75 16.79 7.62
CA ARG A 319 -26.65 18.24 7.81
C ARG A 319 -27.97 18.90 8.25
N LYS A 320 -29.10 18.17 8.24
CA LYS A 320 -30.37 18.71 8.71
C LYS A 320 -30.28 19.12 10.16
N GLY A 321 -30.61 20.37 10.45
CA GLY A 321 -30.58 20.93 11.81
C GLY A 321 -29.23 21.42 12.28
N LYS A 322 -28.17 21.31 11.44
CA LYS A 322 -26.84 21.86 11.70
C LYS A 322 -26.61 23.15 10.93
N SER A 323 -25.86 24.09 11.52
CA SER A 323 -25.44 25.30 10.80
C SER A 323 -24.40 24.97 9.73
N SER A 324 -24.21 25.89 8.76
CA SER A 324 -23.18 25.73 7.72
C SER A 324 -21.77 25.59 8.29
N GLU A 325 -21.49 26.31 9.39
CA GLU A 325 -20.19 26.36 10.04
C GLU A 325 -19.93 25.21 11.02
N GLU A 326 -20.97 24.47 11.40
CA GLU A 326 -20.84 23.37 12.32
C GLU A 326 -20.02 22.23 11.71
N ALA A 327 -18.98 21.78 12.40
CA ALA A 327 -18.11 20.71 11.96
C ALA A 327 -18.84 19.35 11.95
N ILE A 328 -18.34 18.42 11.15
CA ILE A 328 -18.74 17.00 11.20
C ILE A 328 -18.27 16.41 12.52
N ASP A 329 -19.19 15.84 13.29
CA ASP A 329 -18.86 15.12 14.51
C ASP A 329 -18.69 13.61 14.28
N TYR A 330 -18.32 12.89 15.36
CA TYR A 330 -18.06 11.47 15.29
C TYR A 330 -19.31 10.61 15.04
N GLU A 331 -20.47 11.05 15.49
CA GLU A 331 -21.73 10.33 15.25
C GLU A 331 -22.20 10.54 13.80
N ASP A 332 -21.99 11.74 13.23
CA ASP A 332 -22.17 11.98 11.79
C ASP A 332 -21.32 11.01 10.98
N PHE A 333 -20.00 10.94 11.29
CA PHE A 333 -19.07 10.04 10.62
C PHE A 333 -19.52 8.56 10.71
N LYS A 334 -20.02 8.13 11.85
CA LYS A 334 -20.55 6.77 12.03
C LYS A 334 -21.83 6.51 11.24
N SER A 335 -22.66 7.53 11.04
CA SER A 335 -23.91 7.42 10.30
C SER A 335 -23.74 7.30 8.79
N MET A 336 -22.57 7.68 8.22
CA MET A 336 -22.26 7.69 6.78
C MET A 336 -22.16 6.28 6.19
N ALA A 337 -23.25 5.53 6.15
CA ALA A 337 -23.28 4.15 5.68
C ALA A 337 -23.08 4.05 4.16
N PHE A 338 -23.76 4.92 3.39
CA PHE A 338 -23.65 4.93 1.94
C PHE A 338 -22.29 5.47 1.48
N THR A 339 -21.75 6.46 2.16
CA THR A 339 -20.38 6.95 1.94
C THR A 339 -19.35 5.81 2.07
N ARG A 340 -19.46 4.99 3.12
CA ARG A 340 -18.59 3.80 3.27
C ARG A 340 -18.79 2.80 2.12
N ALA A 341 -20.02 2.57 1.70
CA ALA A 341 -20.34 1.70 0.58
C ALA A 341 -19.71 2.20 -0.73
N VAL A 342 -19.76 3.51 -0.99
CA VAL A 342 -19.09 4.15 -2.14
C VAL A 342 -17.57 3.96 -2.07
N ILE A 343 -16.96 4.16 -0.89
CA ILE A 343 -15.52 3.97 -0.69
C ILE A 343 -15.12 2.50 -0.95
N PHE A 344 -15.85 1.54 -0.39
CA PHE A 344 -15.56 0.11 -0.59
C PHE A 344 -15.68 -0.30 -2.06
N GLU A 345 -16.70 0.17 -2.75
CA GLU A 345 -16.87 -0.14 -4.18
C GLU A 345 -15.78 0.52 -5.03
N THR A 346 -15.39 1.75 -4.66
CA THR A 346 -14.26 2.44 -5.30
C THR A 346 -12.96 1.65 -5.12
N LEU A 347 -12.63 1.23 -3.90
CA LEU A 347 -11.44 0.44 -3.62
C LEU A 347 -11.44 -0.90 -4.37
N ARG A 348 -12.59 -1.55 -4.45
CA ARG A 348 -12.74 -2.81 -5.20
C ARG A 348 -12.42 -2.62 -6.68
N LEU A 349 -13.06 -1.65 -7.35
CA LEU A 349 -12.89 -1.43 -8.78
C LEU A 349 -11.56 -0.76 -9.14
N ALA A 350 -11.14 0.25 -8.39
CA ALA A 350 -9.87 0.93 -8.63
C ALA A 350 -8.67 0.02 -8.35
N THR A 351 -8.84 -0.95 -7.45
CA THR A 351 -7.77 -1.86 -6.99
C THR A 351 -6.48 -1.09 -6.72
N VAL A 352 -6.55 -0.08 -5.87
CA VAL A 352 -5.44 0.83 -5.56
C VAL A 352 -4.20 0.07 -5.09
N VAL A 353 -4.41 -1.02 -4.36
CA VAL A 353 -3.36 -1.97 -3.96
C VAL A 353 -3.55 -3.29 -4.70
N ASN A 354 -2.79 -3.50 -5.76
CA ASN A 354 -2.90 -4.70 -6.61
C ASN A 354 -2.43 -5.99 -5.94
N GLY A 355 -1.63 -5.91 -4.88
CA GLY A 355 -1.14 -7.05 -4.15
C GLY A 355 -0.12 -6.70 -3.09
N LEU A 356 0.21 -7.69 -2.28
CA LEU A 356 1.15 -7.58 -1.17
C LEU A 356 2.29 -8.57 -1.35
N MET A 357 3.46 -8.24 -0.83
CA MET A 357 4.62 -9.11 -0.93
C MET A 357 4.96 -9.72 0.43
N ARG A 358 5.17 -11.04 0.44
CA ARG A 358 5.73 -11.81 1.55
C ARG A 358 7.06 -12.41 1.13
N LYS A 359 7.91 -12.76 2.09
CA LYS A 359 9.16 -13.49 1.90
C LYS A 359 9.17 -14.70 2.79
N THR A 360 9.60 -15.83 2.28
CA THR A 360 9.74 -17.08 3.04
C THR A 360 11.01 -17.06 3.87
N THR A 361 10.91 -17.36 5.16
CA THR A 361 12.06 -17.52 6.08
C THR A 361 12.51 -18.98 6.21
N GLN A 362 11.68 -19.90 5.76
CA GLN A 362 11.89 -21.33 5.66
C GLN A 362 11.20 -21.86 4.40
N ASP A 363 11.36 -23.13 4.07
CA ASP A 363 10.57 -23.75 3.01
C ASP A 363 9.10 -23.84 3.46
N VAL A 364 8.20 -23.40 2.59
CA VAL A 364 6.75 -23.28 2.88
C VAL A 364 5.95 -24.13 1.89
N GLU A 365 5.14 -25.03 2.39
CA GLU A 365 4.26 -25.86 1.56
C GLU A 365 2.93 -25.14 1.27
N MET A 366 2.55 -25.10 -0.02
CA MET A 366 1.30 -24.50 -0.51
C MET A 366 0.71 -25.34 -1.64
N ASN A 367 -0.49 -25.89 -1.45
CA ASN A 367 -1.20 -26.66 -2.47
C ASN A 367 -0.34 -27.77 -3.15
N GLY A 368 0.44 -28.50 -2.36
CA GLY A 368 1.31 -29.56 -2.86
C GLY A 368 2.60 -29.08 -3.52
N TYR A 369 2.85 -27.78 -3.54
CA TYR A 369 4.12 -27.18 -3.96
C TYR A 369 4.91 -26.72 -2.75
N VAL A 370 6.25 -26.77 -2.86
CA VAL A 370 7.15 -26.23 -1.83
C VAL A 370 7.77 -24.94 -2.36
N ILE A 371 7.58 -23.85 -1.64
CA ILE A 371 8.18 -22.56 -1.94
C ILE A 371 9.45 -22.45 -1.12
N PRO A 372 10.65 -22.38 -1.74
CA PRO A 372 11.91 -22.40 -1.04
C PRO A 372 12.13 -21.18 -0.17
N LYS A 373 12.91 -21.34 0.91
CA LYS A 373 13.41 -20.24 1.74
C LYS A 373 14.02 -19.13 0.90
N GLY A 374 13.69 -17.88 1.23
CA GLY A 374 14.21 -16.67 0.58
C GLY A 374 13.43 -16.23 -0.67
N TRP A 375 12.48 -17.02 -1.14
CA TRP A 375 11.60 -16.65 -2.23
C TRP A 375 10.57 -15.61 -1.78
N ARG A 376 10.08 -14.81 -2.72
CA ARG A 376 8.93 -13.93 -2.48
C ARG A 376 7.64 -14.61 -2.88
N ILE A 377 6.57 -14.18 -2.22
CA ILE A 377 5.20 -14.53 -2.59
C ILE A 377 4.48 -13.21 -2.88
N TYR A 378 3.96 -13.08 -4.07
CA TYR A 378 3.13 -11.95 -4.47
C TYR A 378 1.66 -12.35 -4.32
N VAL A 379 1.05 -11.88 -3.24
CA VAL A 379 -0.38 -12.06 -2.92
C VAL A 379 -1.16 -11.09 -3.81
N HIS A 380 -1.69 -11.58 -4.92
CA HIS A 380 -2.37 -10.74 -5.90
C HIS A 380 -3.87 -10.68 -5.59
N THR A 381 -4.41 -9.46 -5.44
CA THR A 381 -5.80 -9.24 -4.99
C THR A 381 -6.74 -8.81 -6.12
N ARG A 382 -6.21 -8.22 -7.18
CA ARG A 382 -7.02 -7.61 -8.24
C ARG A 382 -8.03 -8.55 -8.89
N GLU A 383 -7.61 -9.76 -9.28
CA GLU A 383 -8.49 -10.69 -9.98
C GLU A 383 -9.63 -11.20 -9.08
N ILE A 384 -9.41 -11.19 -7.76
CA ILE A 384 -10.44 -11.52 -6.77
C ILE A 384 -11.56 -10.47 -6.77
N ASN A 385 -11.18 -9.19 -6.88
CA ASN A 385 -12.12 -8.07 -6.93
C ASN A 385 -13.02 -8.09 -8.19
N TYR A 386 -12.59 -8.76 -9.23
CA TYR A 386 -13.31 -8.91 -10.49
C TYR A 386 -13.88 -10.33 -10.70
N ASP A 387 -13.85 -11.17 -9.67
CA ASP A 387 -14.42 -12.53 -9.77
C ASP A 387 -15.96 -12.46 -9.73
N PRO A 388 -16.67 -12.92 -10.79
CA PRO A 388 -18.12 -12.87 -10.87
C PRO A 388 -18.83 -13.79 -9.84
N PHE A 389 -18.12 -14.82 -9.34
CA PHE A 389 -18.65 -15.67 -8.27
C PHE A 389 -18.68 -14.95 -6.92
N MET A 390 -17.76 -14.00 -6.72
CA MET A 390 -17.71 -13.21 -5.48
C MET A 390 -18.53 -11.92 -5.60
N TYR A 391 -18.51 -11.29 -6.77
CA TYR A 391 -19.16 -10.02 -7.04
C TYR A 391 -19.99 -10.12 -8.32
N PRO A 392 -21.33 -10.28 -8.23
CA PRO A 392 -22.20 -10.22 -9.40
C PRO A 392 -21.96 -8.90 -10.16
N ASP A 393 -21.90 -8.97 -11.51
CA ASP A 393 -21.56 -7.83 -12.36
C ASP A 393 -20.28 -7.10 -11.90
N PRO A 394 -19.13 -7.79 -11.88
CA PRO A 394 -17.93 -7.32 -11.19
C PRO A 394 -17.30 -6.06 -11.78
N THR A 395 -17.64 -5.71 -13.01
CA THR A 395 -17.13 -4.50 -13.68
C THR A 395 -18.01 -3.27 -13.46
N THR A 396 -19.22 -3.45 -12.92
CA THR A 396 -20.19 -2.38 -12.68
C THR A 396 -19.95 -1.75 -11.30
N PHE A 397 -19.94 -0.40 -11.25
CA PHE A 397 -19.90 0.35 -10.00
C PHE A 397 -21.28 0.29 -9.33
N ASN A 398 -21.38 -0.47 -8.24
CA ASN A 398 -22.62 -0.69 -7.50
C ASN A 398 -22.38 -0.62 -5.98
N PRO A 399 -22.40 0.58 -5.39
CA PRO A 399 -22.23 0.74 -3.93
C PRO A 399 -23.28 -0.01 -3.09
N TRP A 400 -24.49 -0.18 -3.62
CA TRP A 400 -25.60 -0.79 -2.86
C TRP A 400 -25.32 -2.25 -2.50
N ARG A 401 -24.40 -2.94 -3.21
CA ARG A 401 -23.99 -4.31 -2.84
C ARG A 401 -23.42 -4.42 -1.42
N TRP A 402 -22.88 -3.33 -0.91
CA TRP A 402 -22.30 -3.27 0.43
C TRP A 402 -23.33 -2.99 1.53
N LEU A 403 -24.53 -2.52 1.15
CA LEU A 403 -25.64 -2.27 2.09
C LEU A 403 -26.51 -3.52 2.29
N MET A 404 -26.65 -4.38 1.27
CA MET A 404 -27.50 -5.57 1.32
C MET A 404 -26.95 -6.71 2.18
N GLY A 405 -25.69 -6.61 2.61
CA GLY A 405 -25.00 -7.59 3.47
C GLY A 405 -25.13 -7.31 4.97
N GLY A 406 -25.95 -6.38 5.41
CA GLY A 406 -26.04 -5.80 6.75
C GLY A 406 -26.44 -6.70 7.91
N GLY A 407 -26.39 -8.03 7.77
CA GLY A 407 -26.61 -8.97 8.89
C GLY A 407 -25.34 -9.63 9.45
N ARG A 408 -24.17 -9.44 8.86
CA ARG A 408 -22.93 -10.13 9.27
C ARG A 408 -21.68 -9.27 9.39
N GLN A 409 -21.72 -7.94 9.24
CA GLN A 409 -20.52 -7.12 9.14
C GLN A 409 -20.38 -5.99 10.16
N GLU A 410 -21.27 -5.84 11.15
CA GLU A 410 -21.10 -4.84 12.20
C GLU A 410 -19.96 -5.11 13.21
N HIS A 411 -19.25 -6.22 13.09
CA HIS A 411 -18.23 -6.61 14.08
C HIS A 411 -16.80 -6.15 13.79
N HIS A 412 -16.50 -5.29 12.81
CA HIS A 412 -15.12 -5.12 12.37
C HIS A 412 -14.52 -3.70 12.38
N LEU A 413 -15.15 -2.76 13.02
CA LEU A 413 -14.47 -1.53 13.46
C LEU A 413 -14.15 -1.53 14.97
N GLU A 414 -14.63 -2.51 15.71
CA GLU A 414 -14.15 -2.76 17.07
C GLU A 414 -12.88 -3.61 17.02
N ILE A 415 -11.74 -2.99 17.17
CA ILE A 415 -10.47 -3.65 17.48
C ILE A 415 -10.64 -4.24 18.88
N PRO A 416 -10.72 -5.57 19.06
CA PRO A 416 -10.83 -6.13 20.40
C PRO A 416 -9.60 -5.75 21.21
N PRO A 417 -9.75 -5.29 22.44
CA PRO A 417 -8.61 -5.09 23.32
C PRO A 417 -7.98 -6.46 23.59
N GLY A 418 -6.76 -6.68 23.10
CA GLY A 418 -5.96 -7.87 23.41
C GLY A 418 -5.87 -8.97 22.35
N GLY A 419 -6.46 -8.83 21.16
CA GLY A 419 -6.26 -9.78 20.05
C GLY A 419 -4.86 -9.68 19.45
N SER A 420 -4.24 -10.85 19.23
CA SER A 420 -2.93 -10.97 18.58
C SER A 420 -2.85 -10.12 17.31
N SER A 421 -1.71 -9.48 17.08
CA SER A 421 -1.39 -8.43 16.11
C SER A 421 -1.69 -8.71 14.63
N GLN A 422 -2.44 -9.74 14.31
CA GLN A 422 -2.69 -10.22 12.95
C GLN A 422 -4.10 -9.97 12.41
N GLN A 423 -5.10 -9.69 13.28
CA GLN A 423 -6.49 -9.58 12.84
C GLN A 423 -6.94 -8.18 12.42
N ALA A 424 -6.16 -7.15 12.65
CA ALA A 424 -6.59 -5.76 12.48
C ALA A 424 -6.11 -5.08 11.19
N THR A 425 -5.64 -5.81 10.18
CA THR A 425 -5.11 -5.18 8.97
C THR A 425 -6.12 -5.09 7.82
N TYR A 426 -7.24 -5.79 7.92
CA TYR A 426 -8.27 -5.75 6.87
C TYR A 426 -9.66 -5.75 7.48
N PRO A 427 -10.57 -4.88 7.02
CA PRO A 427 -11.99 -5.07 7.27
C PRO A 427 -12.37 -6.42 6.68
N SER A 428 -13.16 -7.19 7.40
CA SER A 428 -13.58 -8.54 7.01
C SER A 428 -14.55 -8.61 5.84
N SER A 429 -14.66 -7.55 5.06
CA SER A 429 -15.14 -7.68 3.70
C SER A 429 -14.00 -8.22 2.84
N ARG A 430 -13.65 -9.48 3.09
CA ARG A 430 -13.02 -10.39 2.15
C ARG A 430 -11.84 -9.87 1.32
N PHE A 431 -10.82 -9.16 1.83
CA PHE A 431 -9.57 -8.77 1.15
C PHE A 431 -9.21 -7.28 1.08
N TYR A 432 -9.72 -6.41 1.98
CA TYR A 432 -9.13 -5.09 2.18
C TYR A 432 -8.85 -4.80 3.65
#